data_a1602bb5a95457662660078bb0951a37
#
_entry.id   a1602bb5a95457662660078bb0951a37
#
_cell.length_a   1.000
_cell.length_b   1.000
_cell.length_c   1.000
_cell.angle_alpha   90.00
_cell.angle_beta   90.00
_cell.angle_gamma   90.00
#
_symmetry.space_group_name_H-M   'P 1'
#
loop_
_entity.id
_entity.type
_entity.pdbx_description
1 polymer ?
#
loop_
_entity_poly.entity_id
_entity_poly.type
_entity_poly.pdbx_seq_one_letter_code
_entity_poly.pdbx_strand_id
1 'polypeptide(L)'
;LLTKHIKKNIKDIPQIYVPYKEAMDVYENGLHVPEDITLVWVDDNYGYMKRVSNPKEQKRRGHSGVYYHLSYLGAPHDYLWLNTTPPVLMYEELMKSYNTGADRYWLLNVGDIKPMELGIKTFFDLAWNVDAYNIQNINNHQSKFLGHLFGEAYTSRFQNILDTYYQLAWSRKPEFMGWEREWDTKEY
;
A
#
# COMPACT_ATOMS: atom_id res chain seq x y z
N LEU A 1 -2.91 30.26 8.79
CA LEU A 1 -2.00 30.33 7.61
C LEU A 1 -2.77 30.10 6.31
N LEU A 2 -3.50 28.97 6.17
CA LEU A 2 -4.24 28.60 4.96
C LEU A 2 -5.31 29.65 4.57
N THR A 3 -6.14 30.08 5.51
CA THR A 3 -7.17 31.10 5.25
C THR A 3 -6.62 32.42 4.77
N LYS A 4 -5.39 32.78 5.18
CA LYS A 4 -4.73 34.01 4.77
C LYS A 4 -4.28 33.97 3.30
N HIS A 5 -3.86 32.79 2.81
CA HIS A 5 -3.23 32.67 1.50
C HIS A 5 -4.14 32.08 0.43
N ILE A 6 -5.12 31.27 0.78
CA ILE A 6 -5.95 30.50 -0.18
C ILE A 6 -7.35 31.08 -0.34
N LYS A 7 -7.76 32.16 0.26
CA LYS A 7 -9.07 32.84 0.09
C LYS A 7 -10.29 31.87 -0.05
N LYS A 8 -10.22 30.67 0.56
CA LYS A 8 -11.27 29.66 0.62
C LYS A 8 -11.60 29.35 2.07
N ASN A 9 -12.78 28.79 2.30
CA ASN A 9 -13.07 28.24 3.62
C ASN A 9 -12.08 27.13 3.93
N ILE A 10 -11.46 27.15 5.10
CA ILE A 10 -10.46 26.14 5.50
C ILE A 10 -11.01 24.72 5.43
N LYS A 11 -12.31 24.55 5.66
CA LYS A 11 -12.99 23.25 5.60
C LYS A 11 -13.12 22.69 4.18
N ASP A 12 -12.93 23.54 3.17
CA ASP A 12 -13.00 23.17 1.75
C ASP A 12 -11.60 22.90 1.17
N ILE A 13 -10.56 23.06 1.98
CA ILE A 13 -9.18 22.79 1.60
C ILE A 13 -8.84 21.35 2.03
N PRO A 14 -8.54 20.45 1.09
CA PRO A 14 -8.13 19.09 1.45
C PRO A 14 -6.89 19.11 2.34
N GLN A 15 -6.98 18.48 3.47
CA GLN A 15 -5.89 18.33 4.45
C GLN A 15 -5.80 16.88 4.86
N ILE A 16 -4.59 16.40 5.05
CA ILE A 16 -4.32 15.04 5.52
C ILE A 16 -3.52 15.07 6.82
N TYR A 17 -3.74 14.09 7.65
CA TYR A 17 -2.88 13.75 8.78
C TYR A 17 -2.44 12.29 8.64
N VAL A 18 -1.13 12.07 8.66
CA VAL A 18 -0.52 10.74 8.50
C VAL A 18 0.02 10.29 9.86
N PRO A 19 -0.72 9.50 10.62
CA PRO A 19 -0.24 8.91 11.87
C PRO A 19 0.74 7.77 11.54
N TYR A 20 2.01 8.11 11.37
CA TYR A 20 3.08 7.18 11.01
C TYR A 20 4.20 7.25 12.04
N LYS A 21 4.70 6.10 12.48
CA LYS A 21 5.75 5.98 13.50
C LYS A 21 5.36 6.78 14.75
N GLU A 22 6.20 7.69 15.20
CA GLU A 22 5.99 8.51 16.40
C GLU A 22 4.68 9.32 16.38
N ALA A 23 4.21 9.69 15.19
CA ALA A 23 2.94 10.40 15.03
C ALA A 23 1.73 9.52 15.34
N MET A 24 1.85 8.19 15.21
CA MET A 24 0.82 7.24 15.64
C MET A 24 0.67 7.27 17.16
N ASP A 25 1.78 7.22 17.90
CA ASP A 25 1.77 7.28 19.35
C ASP A 25 1.11 8.57 19.87
N VAL A 26 1.43 9.70 19.23
CA VAL A 26 0.81 11.00 19.56
C VAL A 26 -0.69 10.98 19.29
N TYR A 27 -1.13 10.38 18.19
CA TYR A 27 -2.54 10.25 17.87
C TYR A 27 -3.28 9.36 18.86
N GLU A 28 -2.74 8.21 19.20
CA GLU A 28 -3.34 7.25 20.13
C GLU A 28 -3.36 7.77 21.59
N ASN A 29 -2.40 8.63 21.94
CA ASN A 29 -2.36 9.33 23.22
C ASN A 29 -3.27 10.58 23.28
N GLY A 30 -4.17 10.75 22.32
CA GLY A 30 -5.26 11.72 22.40
C GLY A 30 -5.05 13.01 21.63
N LEU A 31 -4.15 13.06 20.66
CA LEU A 31 -4.09 14.20 19.74
C LEU A 31 -5.45 14.40 19.08
N HIS A 32 -6.03 15.57 19.27
CA HIS A 32 -7.26 15.94 18.58
C HIS A 32 -6.98 16.37 17.14
N VAL A 33 -7.40 15.54 16.18
CA VAL A 33 -7.38 15.86 14.75
C VAL A 33 -8.78 16.34 14.34
N PRO A 34 -8.95 17.56 13.76
CA PRO A 34 -10.24 18.08 13.31
C PRO A 34 -10.97 17.11 12.39
N GLU A 35 -12.30 17.04 12.49
CA GLU A 35 -13.15 16.05 11.81
C GLU A 35 -13.11 16.11 10.28
N ASP A 36 -12.68 17.22 9.70
CA ASP A 36 -12.56 17.46 8.27
C ASP A 36 -11.18 17.10 7.68
N ILE A 37 -10.23 16.75 8.53
CA ILE A 37 -8.91 16.27 8.08
C ILE A 37 -9.00 14.76 7.80
N THR A 38 -8.50 14.35 6.63
CA THR A 38 -8.42 12.94 6.25
C THR A 38 -7.31 12.24 7.05
N LEU A 39 -7.64 11.13 7.71
CA LEU A 39 -6.66 10.27 8.37
C LEU A 39 -6.05 9.30 7.35
N VAL A 40 -4.74 9.31 7.18
CA VAL A 40 -4.07 8.40 6.23
C VAL A 40 -3.35 7.32 7.00
N TRP A 41 -3.92 6.11 6.99
CA TRP A 41 -3.36 4.95 7.67
C TRP A 41 -2.19 4.37 6.87
N VAL A 42 -1.16 3.97 7.58
CA VAL A 42 0.08 3.47 6.98
C VAL A 42 0.18 1.97 7.23
N ASP A 43 0.70 1.24 6.25
CA ASP A 43 1.05 -0.16 6.41
C ASP A 43 2.27 -0.34 7.35
N ASP A 44 2.64 -1.57 7.60
CA ASP A 44 3.81 -1.89 8.44
C ASP A 44 5.15 -1.76 7.70
N ASN A 45 5.20 -1.06 6.58
CA ASN A 45 6.31 -0.93 5.62
C ASN A 45 6.56 -2.17 4.74
N TYR A 46 5.79 -3.24 4.95
CA TYR A 46 5.94 -4.53 4.25
C TYR A 46 4.64 -4.98 3.57
N GLY A 47 3.68 -4.07 3.42
CA GLY A 47 2.44 -4.30 2.71
C GLY A 47 1.27 -4.78 3.57
N TYR A 48 1.37 -4.79 4.90
CA TYR A 48 0.27 -5.19 5.79
C TYR A 48 -0.31 -4.00 6.55
N MET A 49 -1.60 -3.76 6.39
CA MET A 49 -2.32 -2.72 7.12
C MET A 49 -2.64 -3.20 8.54
N LYS A 50 -1.81 -2.81 9.50
CA LYS A 50 -1.99 -3.14 10.93
C LYS A 50 -3.05 -2.27 11.61
N ARG A 51 -3.33 -1.10 11.07
CA ARG A 51 -4.26 -0.11 11.59
C ARG A 51 -5.19 0.38 10.48
N VAL A 52 -6.47 0.33 10.73
CA VAL A 52 -7.54 0.86 9.88
C VAL A 52 -8.50 1.67 10.74
N SER A 53 -9.41 2.43 10.12
CA SER A 53 -10.39 3.24 10.85
C SER A 53 -11.30 2.38 11.73
N ASN A 54 -11.38 2.70 13.02
CA ASN A 54 -12.34 2.13 13.91
C ASN A 54 -13.76 2.70 13.65
N PRO A 55 -14.86 2.15 14.21
CA PRO A 55 -16.23 2.60 13.92
C PRO A 55 -16.51 4.08 14.22
N LYS A 56 -15.76 4.71 15.11
CA LYS A 56 -15.86 6.15 15.39
C LYS A 56 -15.16 6.96 14.29
N GLU A 57 -13.99 6.54 13.90
CA GLU A 57 -13.19 7.19 12.86
C GLU A 57 -13.84 7.08 11.48
N GLN A 58 -14.53 5.98 11.19
CA GLN A 58 -15.31 5.80 9.95
C GLN A 58 -16.42 6.84 9.77
N LYS A 59 -16.89 7.46 10.86
CA LYS A 59 -17.92 8.49 10.84
C LYS A 59 -17.38 9.90 10.62
N ARG A 60 -16.06 10.06 10.55
CA ARG A 60 -15.43 11.37 10.35
C ARG A 60 -15.78 11.92 8.97
N ARG A 61 -16.01 13.23 8.89
CA ARG A 61 -16.28 13.92 7.61
C ARG A 61 -15.09 13.88 6.65
N GLY A 62 -13.88 13.90 7.18
CA GLY A 62 -12.64 13.82 6.41
C GLY A 62 -12.37 12.43 5.85
N HIS A 63 -13.12 11.40 6.29
CA HIS A 63 -12.87 10.01 5.93
C HIS A 63 -11.43 9.57 6.23
N SER A 64 -10.95 8.54 5.55
CA SER A 64 -9.57 8.12 5.67
C SER A 64 -8.94 7.78 4.30
N GLY A 65 -7.67 7.49 4.33
CA GLY A 65 -6.87 7.10 3.19
C GLY A 65 -5.81 6.08 3.57
N VAL A 66 -4.98 5.73 2.62
CA VAL A 66 -3.91 4.74 2.76
C VAL A 66 -2.58 5.34 2.30
N TYR A 67 -1.52 5.03 3.03
CA TYR A 67 -0.14 5.15 2.61
C TYR A 67 0.47 3.74 2.58
N TYR A 68 0.68 3.21 1.38
CA TYR A 68 1.09 1.84 1.13
C TYR A 68 2.52 1.78 0.60
N HIS A 69 3.30 0.79 1.04
CA HIS A 69 4.68 0.60 0.60
C HIS A 69 4.81 -0.60 -0.34
N LEU A 70 5.31 -0.37 -1.56
CA LEU A 70 5.85 -1.41 -2.43
C LEU A 70 7.34 -1.65 -2.19
N SER A 71 8.02 -0.64 -1.63
CA SER A 71 9.39 -0.75 -1.16
C SER A 71 9.57 0.11 0.09
N TYR A 72 10.55 -0.23 0.89
CA TYR A 72 10.87 0.49 2.11
C TYR A 72 12.38 0.51 2.35
N LEU A 73 12.92 1.70 2.65
CA LEU A 73 14.30 1.89 3.09
C LEU A 73 14.29 2.32 4.56
N GLY A 74 14.80 1.49 5.45
CA GLY A 74 14.89 1.85 6.86
C GLY A 74 14.87 0.68 7.85
N ALA A 75 14.86 1.03 9.12
CA ALA A 75 14.79 0.08 10.21
C ALA A 75 13.34 -0.47 10.37
N PRO A 76 13.18 -1.70 10.84
CA PRO A 76 14.23 -2.65 11.28
C PRO A 76 15.00 -3.29 10.13
N HIS A 77 14.42 -3.37 8.93
CA HIS A 77 15.01 -4.00 7.76
C HIS A 77 14.52 -3.35 6.47
N ASP A 78 15.40 -3.24 5.49
CA ASP A 78 15.05 -2.73 4.15
C ASP A 78 14.15 -3.72 3.41
N TYR A 79 13.28 -3.18 2.53
CA TYR A 79 12.42 -3.94 1.64
C TYR A 79 12.46 -3.29 0.25
N LEU A 80 13.50 -3.60 -0.51
CA LEU A 80 13.87 -2.88 -1.74
C LEU A 80 13.86 -3.76 -2.99
N TRP A 81 13.71 -5.10 -2.84
CA TRP A 81 13.74 -5.98 -4.00
C TRP A 81 12.49 -5.83 -4.86
N LEU A 82 12.62 -6.21 -6.12
CA LEU A 82 11.72 -5.86 -7.22
C LEU A 82 10.39 -6.62 -7.15
N ASN A 83 9.27 -5.89 -7.02
CA ASN A 83 7.90 -6.41 -7.12
C ASN A 83 7.65 -7.70 -6.30
N THR A 84 8.11 -7.78 -5.06
CA THR A 84 7.91 -8.98 -4.22
C THR A 84 6.60 -8.98 -3.44
N THR A 85 5.79 -7.92 -3.56
CA THR A 85 4.45 -7.86 -2.99
C THR A 85 3.45 -8.46 -3.98
N PRO A 86 2.84 -9.62 -3.68
CA PRO A 86 1.88 -10.23 -4.60
C PRO A 86 0.63 -9.37 -4.79
N PRO A 87 0.02 -9.33 -5.99
CA PRO A 87 -1.22 -8.59 -6.22
C PRO A 87 -2.35 -8.96 -5.27
N VAL A 88 -2.44 -10.23 -4.87
CA VAL A 88 -3.48 -10.71 -3.94
C VAL A 88 -3.30 -10.13 -2.54
N LEU A 89 -2.07 -9.99 -2.04
CA LEU A 89 -1.81 -9.34 -0.75
C LEU A 89 -2.18 -7.86 -0.82
N MET A 90 -1.78 -7.19 -1.89
CA MET A 90 -2.12 -5.78 -2.10
C MET A 90 -3.64 -5.59 -2.13
N TYR A 91 -4.36 -6.42 -2.86
CA TYR A 91 -5.82 -6.40 -2.91
C TYR A 91 -6.44 -6.59 -1.52
N GLU A 92 -6.05 -7.63 -0.80
CA GLU A 92 -6.59 -7.95 0.53
C GLU A 92 -6.44 -6.76 1.50
N GLU A 93 -5.24 -6.22 1.58
CA GLU A 93 -4.91 -5.15 2.53
C GLU A 93 -5.54 -3.80 2.15
N LEU A 94 -5.60 -3.49 0.87
CA LEU A 94 -6.25 -2.27 0.38
C LEU A 94 -7.78 -2.36 0.51
N MET A 95 -8.38 -3.51 0.24
CA MET A 95 -9.83 -3.71 0.42
C MET A 95 -10.24 -3.71 1.89
N LYS A 96 -9.42 -4.26 2.77
CA LYS A 96 -9.61 -4.13 4.22
C LYS A 96 -9.68 -2.66 4.64
N SER A 97 -8.78 -1.85 4.11
CA SER A 97 -8.74 -0.41 4.38
C SER A 97 -9.91 0.33 3.74
N TYR A 98 -10.22 0.06 2.49
CA TYR A 98 -11.35 0.65 1.76
C TYR A 98 -12.68 0.37 2.46
N ASN A 99 -12.93 -0.88 2.83
CA ASN A 99 -14.15 -1.30 3.53
C ASN A 99 -14.31 -0.70 4.93
N THR A 100 -13.23 -0.11 5.48
CA THR A 100 -13.24 0.64 6.73
C THR A 100 -13.15 2.16 6.55
N GLY A 101 -13.44 2.65 5.33
CA GLY A 101 -13.61 4.07 5.03
C GLY A 101 -12.38 4.77 4.45
N ALA A 102 -11.37 4.03 3.99
CA ALA A 102 -10.21 4.62 3.33
C ALA A 102 -10.47 4.86 1.82
N ASP A 103 -11.39 5.77 1.52
CA ASP A 103 -11.88 6.11 0.18
C ASP A 103 -11.42 7.47 -0.35
N ARG A 104 -10.65 8.24 0.46
CA ARG A 104 -10.34 9.65 0.12
C ARG A 104 -8.98 9.87 -0.49
N TYR A 105 -7.97 9.17 -0.04
CA TYR A 105 -6.60 9.45 -0.42
C TYR A 105 -5.76 8.18 -0.36
N TRP A 106 -5.22 7.79 -1.49
CA TRP A 106 -4.32 6.64 -1.58
C TRP A 106 -2.95 7.10 -2.08
N LEU A 107 -1.95 6.86 -1.25
CA LEU A 107 -0.55 7.18 -1.50
C LEU A 107 0.26 5.90 -1.62
N LEU A 108 1.12 5.83 -2.62
CA LEU A 108 2.01 4.70 -2.84
C LEU A 108 3.48 5.13 -2.71
N ASN A 109 4.22 4.45 -1.86
CA ASN A 109 5.67 4.54 -1.80
C ASN A 109 6.28 3.41 -2.65
N VAL A 110 7.10 3.78 -3.62
CA VAL A 110 7.63 2.80 -4.59
C VAL A 110 9.16 2.72 -4.60
N GLY A 111 9.87 3.66 -3.96
CA GLY A 111 11.31 3.80 -4.15
C GLY A 111 11.63 4.15 -5.60
N ASP A 112 12.41 3.32 -6.28
CA ASP A 112 12.67 3.48 -7.71
C ASP A 112 11.46 3.09 -8.55
N ILE A 113 11.00 3.99 -9.42
CA ILE A 113 9.81 3.77 -10.27
C ILE A 113 10.03 2.57 -11.18
N LYS A 114 11.16 2.53 -11.87
CA LYS A 114 11.62 1.32 -12.55
C LYS A 114 12.50 0.54 -11.59
N PRO A 115 12.23 -0.66 -11.35
CA PRO A 115 11.38 -1.67 -12.02
C PRO A 115 10.06 -1.99 -11.30
N MET A 116 9.45 -1.05 -10.61
CA MET A 116 8.23 -1.27 -9.81
C MET A 116 6.92 -1.13 -10.63
N GLU A 117 6.99 -1.08 -11.96
CA GLU A 117 5.84 -0.80 -12.83
C GLU A 117 4.65 -1.74 -12.61
N LEU A 118 4.89 -3.03 -12.37
CA LEU A 118 3.82 -4.00 -12.16
C LEU A 118 3.04 -3.71 -10.88
N GLY A 119 3.75 -3.45 -9.79
CA GLY A 119 3.13 -3.09 -8.52
C GLY A 119 2.42 -1.74 -8.57
N ILE A 120 3.04 -0.73 -9.21
CA ILE A 120 2.44 0.59 -9.43
C ILE A 120 1.13 0.45 -10.21
N LYS A 121 1.15 -0.29 -11.33
CA LYS A 121 -0.03 -0.54 -12.17
C LYS A 121 -1.14 -1.20 -11.37
N THR A 122 -0.82 -2.23 -10.60
CA THR A 122 -1.79 -2.94 -9.76
C THR A 122 -2.42 -2.01 -8.73
N PHE A 123 -1.62 -1.22 -8.03
CA PHE A 123 -2.12 -0.29 -7.02
C PHE A 123 -3.06 0.76 -7.60
N PHE A 124 -2.67 1.41 -8.69
CA PHE A 124 -3.47 2.48 -9.27
C PHE A 124 -4.70 1.98 -10.01
N ASP A 125 -4.68 0.80 -10.60
CA ASP A 125 -5.88 0.20 -11.18
C ASP A 125 -6.90 -0.17 -10.09
N LEU A 126 -6.45 -0.69 -8.95
CA LEU A 126 -7.30 -0.90 -7.77
C LEU A 126 -7.86 0.42 -7.25
N ALA A 127 -7.03 1.45 -7.09
CA ALA A 127 -7.45 2.76 -6.61
C ALA A 127 -8.46 3.44 -7.57
N TRP A 128 -8.34 3.19 -8.87
CA TRP A 128 -9.23 3.74 -9.88
C TRP A 128 -10.61 3.09 -9.86
N ASN A 129 -10.66 1.77 -9.72
CA ASN A 129 -11.92 1.03 -9.69
C ASN A 129 -11.79 -0.26 -8.85
N VAL A 130 -12.07 -0.15 -7.56
CA VAL A 130 -12.00 -1.29 -6.63
C VAL A 130 -12.98 -2.40 -6.99
N ASP A 131 -14.13 -2.07 -7.58
CA ASP A 131 -15.19 -3.03 -7.92
C ASP A 131 -14.85 -3.88 -9.16
N ALA A 132 -13.84 -3.50 -9.93
CA ALA A 132 -13.38 -4.28 -11.08
C ALA A 132 -12.62 -5.55 -10.67
N TYR A 133 -12.19 -5.64 -9.42
CA TYR A 133 -11.30 -6.69 -8.94
C TYR A 133 -11.93 -7.48 -7.78
N ASN A 134 -11.48 -8.71 -7.69
CA ASN A 134 -11.79 -9.62 -6.58
C ASN A 134 -10.63 -10.61 -6.41
N ILE A 135 -10.68 -11.43 -5.37
CA ILE A 135 -9.60 -12.36 -5.03
C ILE A 135 -9.32 -13.39 -6.13
N GLN A 136 -10.32 -13.70 -6.98
CA GLN A 136 -10.16 -14.66 -8.07
C GLN A 136 -9.47 -14.06 -9.29
N ASN A 137 -9.66 -12.77 -9.56
CA ASN A 137 -9.17 -12.14 -10.79
C ASN A 137 -7.95 -11.25 -10.61
N ILE A 138 -7.66 -10.77 -9.40
CA ILE A 138 -6.54 -9.88 -9.14
C ILE A 138 -5.18 -10.56 -9.43
N ASN A 139 -5.07 -11.85 -9.20
CA ASN A 139 -3.84 -12.58 -9.46
C ASN A 139 -3.43 -12.60 -10.94
N ASN A 140 -4.40 -12.45 -11.86
CA ASN A 140 -4.17 -12.41 -13.29
C ASN A 140 -3.94 -10.99 -13.84
N HIS A 141 -3.99 -9.97 -12.99
CA HIS A 141 -3.89 -8.58 -13.41
C HIS A 141 -2.57 -8.30 -14.14
N GLN A 142 -1.45 -8.65 -13.53
CA GLN A 142 -0.12 -8.36 -14.07
C GLN A 142 0.22 -9.19 -15.31
N SER A 143 -0.17 -10.45 -15.36
CA SER A 143 0.03 -11.29 -16.55
C SER A 143 -0.75 -10.79 -17.76
N LYS A 144 -1.98 -10.31 -17.56
CA LYS A 144 -2.78 -9.67 -18.62
C LYS A 144 -2.13 -8.36 -19.09
N PHE A 145 -1.65 -7.54 -18.16
CA PHE A 145 -0.94 -6.33 -18.51
C PHE A 145 0.32 -6.61 -19.35
N LEU A 146 1.13 -7.60 -18.98
CA LEU A 146 2.30 -8.03 -19.75
C LEU A 146 1.90 -8.63 -21.10
N GLY A 147 0.82 -9.42 -21.15
CA GLY A 147 0.27 -9.95 -22.38
C GLY A 147 -0.14 -8.84 -23.35
N HIS A 148 -0.79 -7.80 -22.83
CA HIS A 148 -1.15 -6.63 -23.63
C HIS A 148 0.10 -5.90 -24.21
N LEU A 149 1.19 -5.79 -23.44
CA LEU A 149 2.41 -5.12 -23.86
C LEU A 149 3.26 -5.94 -24.85
N PHE A 150 3.34 -7.25 -24.63
CA PHE A 150 4.30 -8.11 -25.34
C PHE A 150 3.65 -9.15 -26.26
N GLY A 151 2.34 -9.26 -26.24
CA GLY A 151 1.54 -10.18 -27.02
C GLY A 151 0.67 -11.11 -26.18
N GLU A 152 -0.62 -11.14 -26.47
CA GLU A 152 -1.65 -11.90 -25.72
C GLU A 152 -1.34 -13.40 -25.65
N ALA A 153 -0.68 -13.94 -26.67
CA ALA A 153 -0.25 -15.35 -26.71
C ALA A 153 0.70 -15.73 -25.57
N TYR A 154 1.35 -14.76 -24.94
CA TYR A 154 2.28 -15.00 -23.83
C TYR A 154 1.66 -14.86 -22.45
N THR A 155 0.40 -14.45 -22.33
CA THR A 155 -0.26 -14.18 -21.05
C THR A 155 -0.14 -15.35 -20.07
N SER A 156 -0.42 -16.58 -20.52
CA SER A 156 -0.31 -17.77 -19.66
C SER A 156 1.13 -18.06 -19.22
N ARG A 157 2.11 -17.75 -20.06
CA ARG A 157 3.52 -17.91 -19.68
C ARG A 157 3.93 -16.87 -18.65
N PHE A 158 3.50 -15.62 -18.82
CA PHE A 158 3.70 -14.58 -17.79
C PHE A 158 3.07 -14.96 -16.48
N GLN A 159 1.83 -15.52 -16.49
CA GLN A 159 1.17 -15.97 -15.29
C GLN A 159 2.01 -17.02 -14.54
N ASN A 160 2.47 -18.04 -15.22
CA ASN A 160 3.29 -19.10 -14.62
C ASN A 160 4.60 -18.56 -14.02
N ILE A 161 5.24 -17.61 -14.72
CA ILE A 161 6.47 -16.96 -14.22
C ILE A 161 6.17 -16.15 -12.96
N LEU A 162 5.12 -15.34 -12.98
CA LEU A 162 4.76 -14.50 -11.83
C LEU A 162 4.32 -15.33 -10.63
N ASP A 163 3.54 -16.39 -10.83
CA ASP A 163 3.12 -17.30 -9.77
C ASP A 163 4.33 -17.93 -9.09
N THR A 164 5.29 -18.42 -9.89
CA THR A 164 6.54 -19.00 -9.35
C THR A 164 7.36 -17.93 -8.62
N TYR A 165 7.49 -16.74 -9.20
CA TYR A 165 8.24 -15.64 -8.60
C TYR A 165 7.66 -15.23 -7.25
N TYR A 166 6.35 -15.02 -7.17
CA TYR A 166 5.70 -14.63 -5.92
C TYR A 166 5.71 -15.77 -4.88
N GLN A 167 5.60 -17.02 -5.30
CA GLN A 167 5.73 -18.16 -4.40
C GLN A 167 7.12 -18.21 -3.76
N LEU A 168 8.17 -18.03 -4.55
CA LEU A 168 9.55 -17.98 -4.05
C LEU A 168 9.79 -16.80 -3.12
N ALA A 169 9.36 -15.59 -3.56
CA ALA A 169 9.49 -14.38 -2.76
C ALA A 169 8.65 -14.43 -1.47
N TRP A 170 7.56 -15.20 -1.45
CA TRP A 170 6.76 -15.44 -0.25
C TRP A 170 7.45 -16.38 0.71
N SER A 171 8.06 -17.44 0.18
CA SER A 171 8.81 -18.43 0.99
C SER A 171 9.99 -17.77 1.69
N ARG A 172 10.70 -16.90 1.01
CA ARG A 172 11.77 -16.07 1.58
C ARG A 172 12.01 -14.83 0.73
N LYS A 173 11.97 -13.67 1.35
CA LYS A 173 12.28 -12.42 0.68
C LYS A 173 13.76 -12.36 0.29
N PRO A 174 14.10 -11.82 -0.91
CA PRO A 174 15.49 -11.71 -1.35
C PRO A 174 16.40 -10.93 -0.39
N GLU A 175 15.86 -9.94 0.31
CA GLU A 175 16.57 -9.17 1.33
C GLU A 175 17.10 -10.02 2.48
N PHE A 176 16.54 -11.22 2.67
CA PHE A 176 16.96 -12.17 3.71
C PHE A 176 17.84 -13.32 3.18
N MET A 177 18.37 -13.21 1.96
CA MET A 177 19.19 -14.27 1.33
C MET A 177 20.67 -13.94 1.21
N GLY A 178 21.14 -12.87 1.84
CA GLY A 178 22.53 -12.48 1.79
C GLY A 178 22.88 -11.39 2.79
N TRP A 179 24.16 -11.00 2.87
CA TRP A 179 24.59 -9.82 3.63
C TRP A 179 24.70 -9.99 5.13
N GLU A 180 25.34 -10.94 5.71
CA GLU A 180 25.75 -11.02 7.13
C GLU A 180 24.79 -10.40 8.21
N ARG A 181 23.71 -9.76 7.79
CA ARG A 181 22.67 -9.13 8.64
C ARG A 181 21.36 -9.89 8.64
N GLU A 182 21.39 -11.05 8.09
CA GLU A 182 20.31 -11.98 8.20
C GLU A 182 20.29 -12.43 9.63
N TRP A 183 19.17 -12.41 10.17
CA TRP A 183 18.70 -12.92 11.45
C TRP A 183 19.73 -13.77 12.17
N ASP A 184 20.07 -13.38 13.34
CA ASP A 184 20.77 -14.30 14.25
C ASP A 184 19.90 -15.56 14.35
N THR A 185 20.41 -16.69 13.88
CA THR A 185 19.72 -18.01 13.92
C THR A 185 19.31 -18.44 15.32
N LYS A 186 19.67 -17.68 16.33
CA LYS A 186 19.26 -17.86 17.73
C LYS A 186 17.92 -17.20 18.09
N GLU A 187 17.35 -16.40 17.20
CA GLU A 187 16.07 -15.72 17.42
C GLU A 187 14.85 -16.45 16.82
N TYR A 188 15.04 -17.67 16.28
CA TYR A 188 13.99 -18.51 15.70
C TYR A 188 13.91 -19.88 16.34
#